data_28a406dc8ccac825818976cf1568610c
#
_entry.id   28a406dc8ccac825818976cf1568610c
#
_cell.length_a   1.000
_cell.length_b   1.000
_cell.length_c   1.000
_cell.angle_alpha   90.00
_cell.angle_beta   90.00
_cell.angle_gamma   90.00
#
_symmetry.space_group_name_H-M   'P 1'
#
loop_
_entity.id
_entity.type
_entity.pdbx_description
1 polymer ?
#
loop_
_entity_poly.entity_id
_entity_poly.type
_entity_poly.pdbx_seq_one_letter_code
_entity_poly.pdbx_strand_id
1 'polypeptide(L)'
;LVGSEMCIRDRLGLTASQALQVFEDAKIRRRLKVMEQVGLSYLTLGQPLSTLSGGERQRIKLAKNLGRKGSIIVMDEPTTGLHMSDIENLLKLFDLIVSRGNTLVVIEHNLDVMKQADWLIDIGPDGGKNGGQVVFTGTPMEMLRCARTLTADSLRASLG
;
A
#
# COMPACT_ATOMS: atom_id res chain seq x y z
N LEU A 1 -26.30 -7.77 -31.97
CA LEU A 1 -25.11 -8.32 -32.65
C LEU A 1 -24.13 -8.84 -31.62
N VAL A 2 -24.40 -10.05 -31.12
CA VAL A 2 -23.46 -10.87 -30.36
C VAL A 2 -22.52 -11.48 -31.40
N GLY A 3 -21.22 -11.15 -31.40
CA GLY A 3 -20.28 -11.87 -32.25
C GLY A 3 -19.20 -11.05 -32.94
N SER A 4 -18.75 -9.90 -32.40
CA SER A 4 -17.43 -9.44 -32.81
C SER A 4 -16.39 -10.16 -31.95
N GLU A 5 -15.70 -11.10 -32.54
CA GLU A 5 -14.48 -11.66 -31.94
C GLU A 5 -13.52 -10.51 -31.68
N MET A 6 -13.56 -9.98 -30.43
CA MET A 6 -12.62 -8.96 -30.01
C MET A 6 -11.21 -9.56 -30.10
N CYS A 7 -10.35 -8.97 -30.94
CA CYS A 7 -9.02 -9.50 -31.14
C CYS A 7 -8.18 -9.36 -29.85
N ILE A 8 -7.10 -10.10 -29.76
CA ILE A 8 -6.20 -10.08 -28.57
C ILE A 8 -5.72 -8.65 -28.31
N ARG A 9 -5.42 -7.88 -29.34
CA ARG A 9 -4.96 -6.49 -29.25
C ARG A 9 -6.02 -5.60 -28.59
N ASP A 10 -7.28 -5.74 -29.01
CA ASP A 10 -8.40 -4.94 -28.46
C ASP A 10 -8.62 -5.28 -26.98
N ARG A 11 -8.54 -6.56 -26.61
CA ARG A 11 -8.64 -7.00 -25.21
C ARG A 11 -7.51 -6.46 -24.34
N LEU A 12 -6.29 -6.41 -24.85
CA LEU A 12 -5.15 -5.84 -24.15
C LEU A 12 -5.22 -4.32 -24.01
N GLY A 13 -5.95 -3.66 -24.92
CA GLY A 13 -6.22 -2.21 -24.85
C GLY A 13 -7.28 -1.82 -23.81
N LEU A 14 -8.09 -2.76 -23.31
CA LEU A 14 -9.08 -2.48 -22.29
C LEU A 14 -8.43 -2.09 -20.97
N THR A 15 -8.99 -1.09 -20.29
CA THR A 15 -8.67 -0.85 -18.88
C THR A 15 -9.22 -1.98 -18.00
N ALA A 16 -8.70 -2.13 -16.79
CA ALA A 16 -9.21 -3.14 -15.85
C ALA A 16 -10.72 -2.93 -15.56
N SER A 17 -11.18 -1.67 -15.51
CA SER A 17 -12.61 -1.33 -15.36
C SER A 17 -13.44 -1.76 -16.56
N GLN A 18 -13.01 -1.46 -17.79
CA GLN A 18 -13.69 -1.90 -19.01
C GLN A 18 -13.71 -3.42 -19.15
N ALA A 19 -12.60 -4.06 -18.81
CA ALA A 19 -12.47 -5.51 -18.84
C ALA A 19 -13.46 -6.23 -17.90
N LEU A 20 -13.80 -5.63 -16.77
CA LEU A 20 -14.83 -6.14 -15.86
C LEU A 20 -16.23 -6.24 -16.50
N GLN A 21 -16.49 -5.42 -17.52
CA GLN A 21 -17.78 -5.45 -18.24
C GLN A 21 -17.80 -6.47 -19.38
N VAL A 22 -16.62 -6.84 -19.89
CA VAL A 22 -16.48 -7.72 -21.06
C VAL A 22 -16.22 -9.17 -20.67
N PHE A 23 -15.39 -9.41 -19.63
CA PHE A 23 -15.04 -10.76 -19.23
C PHE A 23 -16.04 -11.36 -18.24
N GLU A 24 -16.54 -12.55 -18.55
CA GLU A 24 -17.47 -13.29 -17.69
C GLU A 24 -16.76 -14.32 -16.79
N ASP A 25 -15.54 -14.76 -17.14
CA ASP A 25 -14.79 -15.73 -16.37
C ASP A 25 -14.56 -15.25 -14.93
N ALA A 26 -14.98 -16.07 -13.96
CA ALA A 26 -14.93 -15.71 -12.54
C ALA A 26 -13.49 -15.47 -12.02
N LYS A 27 -12.48 -16.18 -12.55
CA LYS A 27 -11.09 -16.02 -12.15
C LYS A 27 -10.51 -14.70 -12.65
N ILE A 28 -10.84 -14.32 -13.90
CA ILE A 28 -10.46 -13.05 -14.51
C ILE A 28 -11.12 -11.92 -13.72
N ARG A 29 -12.44 -11.96 -13.55
CA ARG A 29 -13.21 -10.94 -12.82
C ARG A 29 -12.68 -10.73 -11.39
N ARG A 30 -12.33 -11.81 -10.69
CA ARG A 30 -11.73 -11.70 -9.34
C ARG A 30 -10.42 -10.90 -9.35
N ARG A 31 -9.56 -11.11 -10.35
CA ARG A 31 -8.29 -10.37 -10.46
C ARG A 31 -8.51 -8.91 -10.85
N LEU A 32 -9.44 -8.64 -11.75
CA LEU A 32 -9.79 -7.29 -12.16
C LEU A 32 -10.41 -6.48 -10.99
N LYS A 33 -11.27 -7.11 -10.17
CA LYS A 33 -11.79 -6.49 -8.95
C LYS A 33 -10.68 -6.14 -7.95
N VAL A 34 -9.62 -6.95 -7.86
CA VAL A 34 -8.47 -6.60 -7.03
C VAL A 34 -7.76 -5.35 -7.57
N MET A 35 -7.61 -5.21 -8.90
CA MET A 35 -7.05 -3.98 -9.52
C MET A 35 -7.89 -2.74 -9.17
N GLU A 36 -9.21 -2.88 -9.16
CA GLU A 36 -10.12 -1.80 -8.75
C GLU A 36 -9.92 -1.43 -7.27
N GLN A 37 -9.86 -2.43 -6.38
CA GLN A 37 -9.67 -2.23 -4.94
C GLN A 37 -8.35 -1.53 -4.57
N VAL A 38 -7.31 -1.70 -5.38
CA VAL A 38 -6.02 -1.04 -5.18
C VAL A 38 -5.91 0.29 -5.96
N GLY A 39 -7.02 0.77 -6.53
CA GLY A 39 -7.06 2.05 -7.26
C GLY A 39 -6.32 2.03 -8.60
N LEU A 40 -6.23 0.88 -9.25
CA LEU A 40 -5.54 0.69 -10.53
C LEU A 40 -6.48 0.29 -11.67
N SER A 41 -7.77 0.62 -11.57
CA SER A 41 -8.80 0.28 -12.55
C SER A 41 -8.58 0.93 -13.92
N TYR A 42 -7.83 2.01 -13.99
CA TYR A 42 -7.50 2.75 -15.22
C TYR A 42 -6.38 2.13 -16.05
N LEU A 43 -5.56 1.24 -15.46
CA LEU A 43 -4.47 0.58 -16.18
C LEU A 43 -5.02 -0.36 -17.23
N THR A 44 -4.40 -0.35 -18.41
CA THR A 44 -4.74 -1.29 -19.48
C THR A 44 -4.16 -2.68 -19.22
N LEU A 45 -4.85 -3.74 -19.68
CA LEU A 45 -4.41 -5.12 -19.46
C LEU A 45 -3.06 -5.42 -20.10
N GLY A 46 -2.76 -4.76 -21.21
CA GLY A 46 -1.50 -4.92 -21.95
C GLY A 46 -0.40 -3.93 -21.54
N GLN A 47 -0.61 -3.13 -20.48
CA GLN A 47 0.38 -2.12 -20.10
C GLN A 47 1.68 -2.76 -19.60
N PRO A 48 2.84 -2.40 -20.17
CA PRO A 48 4.13 -2.91 -19.71
C PRO A 48 4.43 -2.45 -18.29
N LEU A 49 4.93 -3.36 -17.44
CA LEU A 49 5.28 -3.03 -16.05
C LEU A 49 6.35 -1.93 -15.94
N SER A 50 7.20 -1.77 -16.96
CA SER A 50 8.23 -0.73 -17.03
C SER A 50 7.66 0.69 -17.15
N THR A 51 6.41 0.84 -17.62
CA THR A 51 5.75 2.15 -17.77
C THR A 51 5.00 2.59 -16.52
N LEU A 52 4.91 1.73 -15.52
CA LEU A 52 4.22 2.01 -14.27
C LEU A 52 5.04 2.92 -13.36
N SER A 53 4.37 3.83 -12.67
CA SER A 53 4.96 4.63 -11.59
C SER A 53 5.43 3.74 -10.42
N GLY A 54 6.25 4.29 -9.52
CA GLY A 54 6.68 3.61 -8.30
C GLY A 54 5.48 3.15 -7.46
N GLY A 55 4.51 4.04 -7.24
CA GLY A 55 3.30 3.75 -6.47
C GLY A 55 2.40 2.69 -7.11
N GLU A 56 2.24 2.71 -8.44
CA GLU A 56 1.48 1.69 -9.15
C GLU A 56 2.12 0.30 -9.01
N ARG A 57 3.44 0.21 -9.16
CA ARG A 57 4.18 -1.05 -8.95
C ARG A 57 4.01 -1.56 -7.52
N GLN A 58 4.08 -0.67 -6.53
CA GLN A 58 3.91 -1.01 -5.11
C GLN A 58 2.49 -1.54 -4.84
N ARG A 59 1.46 -0.85 -5.33
CA ARG A 59 0.06 -1.30 -5.21
C ARG A 59 -0.19 -2.65 -5.88
N ILE A 60 0.40 -2.92 -7.05
CA ILE A 60 0.32 -4.24 -7.71
C ILE A 60 0.97 -5.34 -6.84
N LYS A 61 2.13 -5.07 -6.25
CA LYS A 61 2.79 -6.04 -5.35
C LYS A 61 1.89 -6.38 -4.16
N LEU A 62 1.27 -5.37 -3.55
CA LEU A 62 0.38 -5.54 -2.41
C LEU A 62 -0.96 -6.21 -2.78
N ALA A 63 -1.46 -5.96 -3.99
CA ALA A 63 -2.67 -6.57 -4.50
C ALA A 63 -2.66 -8.12 -4.42
N LYS A 64 -1.49 -8.73 -4.55
CA LYS A 64 -1.31 -10.18 -4.40
C LYS A 64 -1.67 -10.68 -2.99
N ASN A 65 -1.55 -9.84 -1.99
CA ASN A 65 -1.81 -10.18 -0.58
C ASN A 65 -3.27 -10.00 -0.19
N LEU A 66 -4.07 -9.28 -0.96
CA LEU A 66 -5.49 -9.05 -0.68
C LEU A 66 -6.35 -10.32 -0.65
N GLY A 67 -5.89 -11.40 -1.24
CA GLY A 67 -6.57 -12.70 -1.20
C GLY A 67 -6.19 -13.60 -0.01
N ARG A 68 -5.21 -13.17 0.80
CA ARG A 68 -4.72 -13.91 1.97
C ARG A 68 -5.40 -13.44 3.24
N LYS A 69 -5.47 -14.32 4.24
CA LYS A 69 -5.95 -14.02 5.59
C LYS A 69 -4.97 -14.59 6.61
N GLY A 70 -4.83 -13.91 7.75
CA GLY A 70 -3.95 -14.36 8.84
C GLY A 70 -2.46 -14.35 8.47
N SER A 71 -2.06 -13.56 7.48
CA SER A 71 -0.67 -13.44 7.05
C SER A 71 0.00 -12.25 7.74
N ILE A 72 1.31 -12.38 8.01
CA ILE A 72 2.17 -11.26 8.39
C ILE A 72 2.85 -10.78 7.11
N ILE A 73 2.70 -9.51 6.81
CA ILE A 73 3.27 -8.85 5.63
C ILE A 73 4.26 -7.81 6.14
N VAL A 74 5.52 -7.94 5.73
CA VAL A 74 6.58 -6.99 6.10
C VAL A 74 6.93 -6.15 4.88
N MET A 75 7.01 -4.84 5.06
CA MET A 75 7.39 -3.89 4.03
C MET A 75 8.48 -2.94 4.54
N ASP A 76 9.43 -2.66 3.67
CA ASP A 76 10.54 -1.78 3.92
C ASP A 76 10.42 -0.55 3.03
N GLU A 77 10.32 0.63 3.64
CA GLU A 77 10.18 1.95 3.01
C GLU A 77 9.19 2.00 1.83
N PRO A 78 7.94 1.56 2.00
CA PRO A 78 7.00 1.48 0.88
C PRO A 78 6.59 2.84 0.31
N THR A 79 6.87 3.96 1.00
CA THR A 79 6.56 5.32 0.52
C THR A 79 7.71 5.96 -0.26
N THR A 80 8.89 5.34 -0.32
CA THR A 80 10.06 5.91 -1.01
C THR A 80 9.76 6.20 -2.47
N GLY A 81 9.99 7.47 -2.87
CA GLY A 81 9.77 7.94 -4.24
C GLY A 81 8.29 8.11 -4.65
N LEU A 82 7.36 8.10 -3.70
CA LEU A 82 5.95 8.36 -3.94
C LEU A 82 5.57 9.82 -3.76
N HIS A 83 4.60 10.29 -4.53
CA HIS A 83 3.91 11.56 -4.31
C HIS A 83 2.87 11.42 -3.19
N MET A 84 2.46 12.54 -2.58
CA MET A 84 1.46 12.56 -1.50
C MET A 84 0.17 11.81 -1.85
N SER A 85 -0.35 12.01 -3.06
CA SER A 85 -1.56 11.31 -3.53
C SER A 85 -1.40 9.78 -3.61
N ASP A 86 -0.19 9.31 -3.91
CA ASP A 86 0.12 7.87 -3.92
C ASP A 86 0.23 7.31 -2.50
N ILE A 87 0.75 8.10 -1.55
CA ILE A 87 0.82 7.73 -0.14
C ILE A 87 -0.59 7.55 0.44
N GLU A 88 -1.52 8.47 0.17
CA GLU A 88 -2.92 8.33 0.59
C GLU A 88 -3.57 7.04 0.06
N ASN A 89 -3.35 6.73 -1.22
CA ASN A 89 -3.85 5.50 -1.82
C ASN A 89 -3.20 4.25 -1.22
N LEU A 90 -1.93 4.33 -0.87
CA LEU A 90 -1.21 3.25 -0.20
C LEU A 90 -1.76 3.01 1.21
N LEU A 91 -2.03 4.06 1.98
CA LEU A 91 -2.63 3.98 3.31
C LEU A 91 -4.02 3.32 3.28
N LYS A 92 -4.89 3.70 2.33
CA LYS A 92 -6.18 3.03 2.12
C LYS A 92 -6.02 1.54 1.82
N LEU A 93 -4.96 1.17 1.11
CA LEU A 93 -4.65 -0.23 0.83
C LEU A 93 -4.16 -0.97 2.07
N PHE A 94 -3.39 -0.32 2.96
CA PHE A 94 -2.98 -0.87 4.25
C PHE A 94 -4.20 -1.20 5.11
N ASP A 95 -5.13 -0.26 5.25
CA ASP A 95 -6.38 -0.46 5.97
C ASP A 95 -7.17 -1.65 5.41
N LEU A 96 -7.24 -1.76 4.08
CA LEU A 96 -7.92 -2.87 3.42
C LEU A 96 -7.24 -4.22 3.70
N ILE A 97 -5.90 -4.27 3.77
CA ILE A 97 -5.14 -5.48 4.08
C ILE A 97 -5.37 -5.90 5.54
N VAL A 98 -5.30 -4.95 6.47
CA VAL A 98 -5.48 -5.18 7.91
C VAL A 98 -6.93 -5.58 8.20
N SER A 99 -7.93 -4.90 7.63
CA SER A 99 -9.36 -5.22 7.81
C SER A 99 -9.73 -6.64 7.37
N ARG A 100 -8.91 -7.27 6.54
CA ARG A 100 -9.06 -8.67 6.12
C ARG A 100 -8.44 -9.68 7.09
N GLY A 101 -7.95 -9.22 8.24
CA GLY A 101 -7.36 -10.06 9.28
C GLY A 101 -5.89 -10.41 9.02
N ASN A 102 -5.15 -9.56 8.31
CA ASN A 102 -3.72 -9.66 8.17
C ASN A 102 -3.01 -8.72 9.15
N THR A 103 -1.76 -9.02 9.47
CA THR A 103 -0.88 -8.12 10.21
C THR A 103 0.10 -7.48 9.22
N LEU A 104 0.22 -6.16 9.29
CA LEU A 104 1.14 -5.40 8.45
C LEU A 104 2.25 -4.81 9.33
N VAL A 105 3.50 -5.13 9.03
CA VAL A 105 4.69 -4.54 9.65
C VAL A 105 5.35 -3.66 8.60
N VAL A 106 5.45 -2.37 8.88
CA VAL A 106 5.99 -1.38 7.95
C VAL A 106 7.20 -0.71 8.58
N ILE A 107 8.35 -0.79 7.92
CA ILE A 107 9.55 -0.03 8.29
C ILE A 107 9.45 1.27 7.51
N GLU A 108 9.31 2.40 8.21
CA GLU A 108 9.04 3.69 7.60
C GLU A 108 9.55 4.86 8.43
N HIS A 109 9.82 5.96 7.74
CA HIS A 109 10.11 7.27 8.34
C HIS A 109 9.10 8.35 7.93
N ASN A 110 8.09 8.00 7.12
CA ASN A 110 7.03 8.90 6.71
C ASN A 110 6.03 9.12 7.84
N LEU A 111 5.83 10.38 8.23
CA LEU A 111 5.00 10.77 9.38
C LEU A 111 3.51 10.47 9.15
N ASP A 112 3.01 10.52 7.90
CA ASP A 112 1.61 10.23 7.62
C ASP A 112 1.29 8.74 7.77
N VAL A 113 2.26 7.88 7.46
CA VAL A 113 2.15 6.43 7.77
C VAL A 113 2.17 6.20 9.27
N MET A 114 3.08 6.86 10.00
CA MET A 114 3.18 6.72 11.46
C MET A 114 1.90 7.17 12.18
N LYS A 115 1.28 8.26 11.73
CA LYS A 115 0.01 8.77 12.30
C LYS A 115 -1.14 7.78 12.21
N GLN A 116 -1.16 6.93 11.19
CA GLN A 116 -2.21 5.95 10.93
C GLN A 116 -1.90 4.55 11.46
N ALA A 117 -0.72 4.34 12.03
CA ALA A 117 -0.36 3.05 12.60
C ALA A 117 -1.17 2.74 13.86
N ASP A 118 -1.54 1.48 14.06
CA ASP A 118 -2.13 1.00 15.32
C ASP A 118 -1.09 0.96 16.43
N TRP A 119 0.17 0.68 16.09
CA TRP A 119 1.28 0.52 17.03
C TRP A 119 2.59 0.97 16.41
N LEU A 120 3.40 1.70 17.17
CA LEU A 120 4.74 2.14 16.79
C LEU A 120 5.80 1.44 17.62
N ILE A 121 6.89 1.09 16.97
CA ILE A 121 8.13 0.62 17.58
C ILE A 121 9.22 1.57 17.09
N ASP A 122 9.71 2.45 17.96
CA ASP A 122 10.75 3.42 17.63
C ASP A 122 12.10 2.86 18.01
N ILE A 123 13.02 2.86 17.06
CA ILE A 123 14.38 2.31 17.22
C ILE A 123 15.37 3.46 17.10
N GLY A 124 16.17 3.64 18.13
CA GLY A 124 17.11 4.74 18.21
C GLY A 124 18.27 4.49 19.19
N PRO A 125 18.87 5.58 19.73
CA PRO A 125 18.68 7.00 19.34
C PRO A 125 19.28 7.34 17.97
N ASP A 126 20.35 6.65 17.56
CA ASP A 126 21.10 6.89 16.32
C ASP A 126 21.34 5.61 15.53
N GLY A 127 21.95 5.73 14.35
CA GLY A 127 22.46 4.60 13.59
C GLY A 127 23.83 4.12 14.10
N GLY A 128 24.26 2.92 13.73
CA GLY A 128 25.57 2.37 14.03
C GLY A 128 25.71 1.75 15.43
N LYS A 129 26.90 1.85 16.04
CA LYS A 129 27.26 1.12 17.28
C LYS A 129 26.40 1.49 18.51
N ASN A 130 25.82 2.67 18.54
CA ASN A 130 25.00 3.18 19.65
C ASN A 130 23.48 3.14 19.34
N GLY A 131 23.11 2.66 18.16
CA GLY A 131 21.73 2.55 17.69
C GLY A 131 21.13 1.16 17.89
N GLY A 132 19.96 0.96 17.32
CA GLY A 132 19.29 -0.34 17.30
C GLY A 132 18.60 -0.71 18.61
N GLN A 133 18.43 0.23 19.54
CA GLN A 133 17.68 0.01 20.77
C GLN A 133 16.22 0.43 20.58
N VAL A 134 15.30 -0.29 21.17
CA VAL A 134 13.90 0.14 21.22
C VAL A 134 13.77 1.27 22.25
N VAL A 135 13.52 2.49 21.77
CA VAL A 135 13.40 3.69 22.61
C VAL A 135 11.96 4.03 22.95
N PHE A 136 11.01 3.53 22.18
CA PHE A 136 9.58 3.64 22.47
C PHE A 136 8.79 2.50 21.81
N THR A 137 7.73 2.07 22.50
CA THR A 137 6.67 1.21 21.94
C THR A 137 5.31 1.69 22.43
N GLY A 138 4.33 1.78 21.55
CA GLY A 138 2.98 2.22 21.91
C GLY A 138 2.20 2.74 20.70
N THR A 139 1.04 3.26 20.95
CA THR A 139 0.21 3.92 19.93
C THR A 139 0.80 5.28 19.52
N PRO A 140 0.47 5.82 18.34
CA PRO A 140 0.87 7.18 17.95
C PRO A 140 0.45 8.23 18.99
N MET A 141 -0.72 8.09 19.59
CA MET A 141 -1.22 9.01 20.62
C MET A 141 -0.38 8.97 21.90
N GLU A 142 0.08 7.81 22.32
CA GLU A 142 0.98 7.66 23.47
C GLU A 142 2.34 8.26 23.16
N MET A 143 2.87 8.06 21.94
CA MET A 143 4.10 8.69 21.49
C MET A 143 4.02 10.21 21.58
N LEU A 144 2.94 10.80 21.09
CA LEU A 144 2.72 12.26 21.16
C LEU A 144 2.67 12.81 22.59
N ARG A 145 2.11 12.03 23.53
CA ARG A 145 1.92 12.47 24.93
C ARG A 145 3.17 12.30 25.79
N CYS A 146 3.86 11.17 25.66
CA CYS A 146 4.81 10.71 26.67
C CYS A 146 6.23 10.53 26.15
N ALA A 147 6.44 10.26 24.84
CA ALA A 147 7.74 9.93 24.32
C ALA A 147 8.67 11.17 24.21
N ARG A 148 9.94 10.96 24.49
CA ARG A 148 11.01 11.96 24.36
C ARG A 148 12.05 11.45 23.35
N THR A 149 11.60 11.21 22.13
CA THR A 149 12.43 10.71 21.02
C THR A 149 12.39 11.72 19.88
N LEU A 150 13.39 11.69 19.00
CA LEU A 150 13.43 12.53 17.79
C LEU A 150 12.20 12.29 16.90
N THR A 151 11.76 11.04 16.83
CA THR A 151 10.55 10.63 16.10
C THR A 151 9.31 11.31 16.69
N ALA A 152 9.18 11.31 18.01
CA ALA A 152 8.06 11.94 18.70
C ALA A 152 8.04 13.47 18.49
N ASP A 153 9.20 14.12 18.48
CA ASP A 153 9.32 15.57 18.25
C ASP A 153 8.94 15.90 16.79
N SER A 154 9.39 15.11 15.82
CA SER A 154 9.02 15.24 14.42
C SER A 154 7.51 15.04 14.21
N LEU A 155 6.93 14.03 14.89
CA LEU A 155 5.50 13.75 14.80
C LEU A 155 4.65 14.90 15.38
N ARG A 156 5.04 15.48 16.52
CA ARG A 156 4.40 16.68 17.09
C ARG A 156 4.47 17.87 16.15
N ALA A 157 5.64 18.16 15.59
CA ALA A 157 5.85 19.27 14.66
C ALA A 157 4.99 19.15 13.39
N SER A 158 4.63 17.92 12.99
CA SER A 158 3.80 17.69 11.81
C SER A 158 2.28 17.85 12.05
N LEU A 159 1.86 18.13 13.27
CA LEU A 159 0.45 18.34 13.65
C LEU A 159 0.11 19.82 13.89
N GLY A 160 1.12 20.68 14.01
CA GLY A 160 0.96 22.13 14.22
C GLY A 160 1.03 22.90 12.96
#